data_5b729eddcec44073b3b60a703422f56a
#
_entry.id   5b729eddcec44073b3b60a703422f56a
#
_cell.length_a   1.000
_cell.length_b   1.000
_cell.length_c   1.000
_cell.angle_alpha   90.00
_cell.angle_beta   90.00
_cell.angle_gamma   90.00
#
_symmetry.space_group_name_H-M   'P 1'
#
loop_
_entity.id
_entity.type
_entity.pdbx_description
1 polymer ?
#
loop_
_entity_poly.entity_id
_entity_poly.type
_entity_poly.pdbx_seq_one_letter_code
_entity_poly.pdbx_strand_id
1 'polypeptide(L)'
;MKWKKIRSIALSTLVIVLGAVVNSFAAGSVEWSILKTLQLEATPIDVALSPDGRRIFVLTEQGEVIIYSSAAKMEAKIDVGQHVDQLKLGPRGGTLILTSVKNKTVQIVTLDFIQKINVSGAPFKGAENAAVVIAVFDDFQ
;
A
#
# COMPACT_ATOMS: atom_id res chain seq x y z
N MET A 1 34.33 63.80 -38.09
CA MET A 1 34.13 62.44 -38.58
C MET A 1 34.42 61.44 -37.46
N LYS A 2 33.73 61.54 -36.34
CA LYS A 2 33.88 60.60 -35.16
C LYS A 2 32.61 60.15 -34.50
N TRP A 3 31.43 60.34 -35.10
CA TRP A 3 30.11 60.03 -34.46
C TRP A 3 29.44 58.73 -34.94
N LYS A 4 29.98 58.06 -35.94
CA LYS A 4 29.36 56.79 -36.43
C LYS A 4 29.78 55.54 -35.69
N LYS A 5 30.86 55.55 -34.91
CA LYS A 5 31.35 54.35 -34.17
C LYS A 5 30.69 54.12 -32.81
N ILE A 6 30.07 55.14 -32.20
CA ILE A 6 29.43 55.01 -30.86
C ILE A 6 28.05 54.39 -30.95
N ARG A 7 27.36 54.52 -32.06
CA ARG A 7 26.00 53.93 -32.25
C ARG A 7 25.99 52.41 -32.46
N SER A 8 27.07 51.87 -32.99
CA SER A 8 27.17 50.40 -33.20
C SER A 8 27.48 49.59 -31.92
N ILE A 9 28.17 50.19 -30.96
CA ILE A 9 28.53 49.51 -29.71
C ILE A 9 27.34 49.48 -28.73
N ALA A 10 26.50 50.51 -28.73
CA ALA A 10 25.31 50.60 -27.90
C ALA A 10 24.22 49.60 -28.33
N LEU A 11 24.16 49.27 -29.63
CA LEU A 11 23.16 48.33 -30.16
C LEU A 11 23.54 46.85 -29.94
N SER A 12 24.84 46.58 -29.91
CA SER A 12 25.38 45.21 -29.68
C SER A 12 25.27 44.80 -28.20
N THR A 13 25.36 45.73 -27.26
CA THR A 13 25.24 45.44 -25.83
C THR A 13 23.78 45.21 -25.41
N LEU A 14 22.81 45.79 -26.12
CA LEU A 14 21.38 45.61 -25.81
C LEU A 14 20.85 44.21 -26.20
N VAL A 15 21.44 43.58 -27.22
CA VAL A 15 21.04 42.25 -27.70
C VAL A 15 21.54 41.14 -26.79
N ILE A 16 22.63 41.34 -26.06
CA ILE A 16 23.21 40.32 -25.14
C ILE A 16 22.45 40.23 -23.81
N VAL A 17 21.77 41.30 -23.39
CA VAL A 17 21.02 41.30 -22.11
C VAL A 17 19.62 40.63 -22.24
N LEU A 18 19.09 40.51 -23.46
CA LEU A 18 17.74 39.93 -23.68
C LEU A 18 17.73 38.40 -23.84
N GLY A 19 18.91 37.74 -23.82
CA GLY A 19 19.03 36.29 -24.07
C GLY A 19 19.11 35.40 -22.83
N ALA A 20 19.12 35.96 -21.62
CA ALA A 20 19.27 35.18 -20.40
C ALA A 20 17.95 35.02 -19.59
N VAL A 21 16.87 34.62 -20.26
CA VAL A 21 15.73 34.03 -19.55
C VAL A 21 16.08 32.55 -19.27
N VAL A 22 16.85 32.32 -18.25
CA VAL A 22 17.06 30.98 -17.70
C VAL A 22 15.70 30.51 -17.13
N ASN A 23 15.02 29.65 -17.89
CA ASN A 23 13.92 28.90 -17.34
C ASN A 23 14.47 27.96 -16.26
N SER A 24 14.47 28.43 -15.02
CA SER A 24 14.73 27.56 -13.87
C SER A 24 13.54 26.65 -13.70
N PHE A 25 13.57 25.46 -14.29
CA PHE A 25 12.68 24.39 -13.91
C PHE A 25 13.09 23.95 -12.48
N ALA A 26 12.27 24.31 -11.50
CA ALA A 26 12.40 23.72 -10.18
C ALA A 26 12.02 22.24 -10.31
N ALA A 27 13.01 21.38 -10.49
CA ALA A 27 12.81 19.94 -10.37
C ALA A 27 12.47 19.65 -8.91
N GLY A 28 11.25 19.20 -8.65
CA GLY A 28 10.88 18.73 -7.33
C GLY A 28 11.79 17.57 -6.94
N SER A 29 12.40 17.61 -5.77
CA SER A 29 13.14 16.49 -5.19
C SER A 29 12.19 15.63 -4.37
N VAL A 30 12.30 14.31 -4.50
CA VAL A 30 11.59 13.35 -3.67
C VAL A 30 12.56 12.79 -2.65
N GLU A 31 12.29 13.05 -1.38
CA GLU A 31 12.99 12.38 -0.29
C GLU A 31 12.29 11.07 0.03
N TRP A 32 13.05 10.00 0.21
CA TRP A 32 12.51 8.69 0.55
C TRP A 32 13.33 8.03 1.64
N SER A 33 12.66 7.17 2.42
CA SER A 33 13.31 6.35 3.44
C SER A 33 12.59 5.01 3.53
N ILE A 34 13.33 3.96 3.90
CA ILE A 34 12.76 2.65 4.16
C ILE A 34 12.07 2.69 5.52
N LEU A 35 10.73 2.66 5.53
CA LEU A 35 9.96 2.62 6.77
C LEU A 35 10.14 1.29 7.48
N LYS A 36 10.08 0.16 6.74
CA LYS A 36 10.21 -1.19 7.29
C LYS A 36 10.55 -2.20 6.20
N THR A 37 11.29 -3.24 6.58
CA THR A 37 11.56 -4.41 5.74
C THR A 37 10.93 -5.64 6.39
N LEU A 38 10.13 -6.41 5.62
CA LEU A 38 9.60 -7.71 6.03
C LEU A 38 10.58 -8.80 5.59
N GLN A 39 10.98 -9.66 6.51
CA GLN A 39 11.71 -10.88 6.19
C GLN A 39 10.70 -12.01 5.98
N LEU A 40 10.76 -12.65 4.82
CA LEU A 40 9.84 -13.69 4.41
C LEU A 40 10.59 -15.03 4.33
N GLU A 41 9.89 -16.12 4.62
CA GLU A 41 10.44 -17.48 4.50
C GLU A 41 10.37 -18.01 3.06
N ALA A 42 9.49 -17.44 2.23
CA ALA A 42 9.29 -17.82 0.83
C ALA A 42 9.41 -16.60 -0.09
N THR A 43 9.73 -16.86 -1.36
CA THR A 43 9.88 -15.83 -2.40
C THR A 43 8.55 -15.10 -2.61
N PRO A 44 8.47 -13.77 -2.39
CA PRO A 44 7.28 -13.00 -2.73
C PRO A 44 7.19 -12.82 -4.25
N ILE A 45 6.00 -12.99 -4.79
CA ILE A 45 5.73 -12.78 -6.22
C ILE A 45 4.79 -11.60 -6.47
N ASP A 46 3.92 -11.27 -5.50
CA ASP A 46 3.07 -10.10 -5.61
C ASP A 46 2.68 -9.57 -4.23
N VAL A 47 2.37 -8.27 -4.17
CA VAL A 47 2.01 -7.57 -2.92
C VAL A 47 0.83 -6.64 -3.16
N ALA A 48 -0.14 -6.66 -2.26
CA ALA A 48 -1.22 -5.69 -2.24
C ALA A 48 -1.44 -5.10 -0.84
N LEU A 49 -1.90 -3.86 -0.80
CA LEU A 49 -2.24 -3.16 0.42
C LEU A 49 -3.76 -3.08 0.58
N SER A 50 -4.27 -3.26 1.80
CA SER A 50 -5.68 -3.03 2.07
C SER A 50 -6.06 -1.56 1.80
N PRO A 51 -7.30 -1.26 1.39
CA PRO A 51 -7.74 0.10 1.10
C PRO A 51 -7.59 1.07 2.28
N ASP A 52 -7.66 0.56 3.51
CA ASP A 52 -7.46 1.33 4.75
C ASP A 52 -5.98 1.45 5.17
N GLY A 53 -5.05 0.85 4.40
CA GLY A 53 -3.61 0.86 4.67
C GLY A 53 -3.18 0.03 5.90
N ARG A 54 -4.09 -0.72 6.52
CA ARG A 54 -3.81 -1.43 7.77
C ARG A 54 -3.19 -2.80 7.58
N ARG A 55 -3.35 -3.42 6.40
CA ARG A 55 -2.86 -4.77 6.10
C ARG A 55 -2.09 -4.82 4.81
N ILE A 56 -1.05 -5.63 4.81
CA ILE A 56 -0.22 -5.94 3.65
C ILE A 56 -0.42 -7.41 3.35
N PHE A 57 -0.76 -7.73 2.11
CA PHE A 57 -0.96 -9.08 1.62
C PHE A 57 0.20 -9.43 0.73
N VAL A 58 0.90 -10.50 1.02
CA VAL A 58 2.07 -10.96 0.26
C VAL A 58 1.76 -12.33 -0.31
N LEU A 59 1.70 -12.43 -1.63
CA LEU A 59 1.60 -13.70 -2.33
C LEU A 59 3.00 -14.28 -2.51
N THR A 60 3.17 -15.56 -2.22
CA THR A 60 4.44 -16.27 -2.33
C THR A 60 4.42 -17.30 -3.45
N GLU A 61 5.60 -17.70 -3.93
CA GLU A 61 5.74 -18.76 -4.95
C GLU A 61 5.22 -20.13 -4.49
N GLN A 62 5.07 -20.32 -3.18
CA GLN A 62 4.50 -21.53 -2.60
C GLN A 62 2.96 -21.59 -2.71
N GLY A 63 2.34 -20.52 -3.22
CA GLY A 63 0.88 -20.42 -3.34
C GLY A 63 0.21 -20.03 -2.03
N GLU A 64 0.89 -19.26 -1.20
CA GLU A 64 0.38 -18.77 0.07
C GLU A 64 0.22 -17.25 0.02
N VAL A 65 -0.86 -16.76 0.60
CA VAL A 65 -1.02 -15.34 0.90
C VAL A 65 -0.78 -15.11 2.38
N ILE A 66 0.28 -14.38 2.70
CA ILE A 66 0.63 -14.01 4.07
C ILE A 66 0.10 -12.60 4.33
N ILE A 67 -0.65 -12.43 5.41
CA ILE A 67 -1.27 -11.16 5.79
C ILE A 67 -0.51 -10.58 6.98
N TYR A 68 0.00 -9.36 6.78
CA TYR A 68 0.69 -8.61 7.82
C TYR A 68 -0.11 -7.36 8.20
N SER A 69 -0.06 -6.98 9.46
CA SER A 69 -0.50 -5.66 9.92
C SER A 69 0.45 -4.56 9.43
N SER A 70 0.03 -3.30 9.49
CA SER A 70 0.90 -2.14 9.24
C SER A 70 2.12 -2.07 10.17
N ALA A 71 2.03 -2.70 11.35
CA ALA A 71 3.17 -2.86 12.27
C ALA A 71 4.13 -4.01 11.86
N ALA A 72 3.89 -4.66 10.71
CA ALA A 72 4.62 -5.81 10.18
C ALA A 72 4.53 -7.08 11.05
N LYS A 73 3.48 -7.22 11.82
CA LYS A 73 3.16 -8.45 12.53
C LYS A 73 2.32 -9.35 11.61
N MET A 74 2.70 -10.60 11.46
CA MET A 74 1.90 -11.58 10.73
C MET A 74 0.59 -11.82 11.48
N GLU A 75 -0.54 -11.63 10.78
CA GLU A 75 -1.91 -11.83 11.31
C GLU A 75 -2.49 -13.16 10.86
N ALA A 76 -2.24 -13.55 9.61
CA ALA A 76 -2.77 -14.78 9.04
C ALA A 76 -1.93 -15.27 7.86
N LYS A 77 -2.15 -16.54 7.50
CA LYS A 77 -1.60 -17.20 6.33
C LYS A 77 -2.71 -18.03 5.69
N ILE A 78 -2.87 -17.91 4.38
CA ILE A 78 -3.92 -18.59 3.61
C ILE A 78 -3.25 -19.33 2.47
N ASP A 79 -3.54 -20.61 2.32
CA ASP A 79 -3.17 -21.38 1.14
C ASP A 79 -4.19 -21.10 0.02
N VAL A 80 -3.71 -20.51 -1.07
CA VAL A 80 -4.51 -20.18 -2.25
C VAL A 80 -4.19 -21.08 -3.44
N GLY A 81 -3.31 -22.05 -3.23
CA GLY A 81 -2.88 -23.01 -4.23
C GLY A 81 -1.74 -22.51 -5.10
N GLN A 82 -0.99 -23.48 -5.63
CA GLN A 82 0.14 -23.20 -6.52
C GLN A 82 -0.32 -22.56 -7.84
N HIS A 83 0.59 -21.83 -8.47
CA HIS A 83 0.39 -21.18 -9.76
C HIS A 83 -0.53 -19.97 -9.77
N VAL A 84 -0.75 -19.35 -8.62
CA VAL A 84 -1.30 -18.00 -8.54
C VAL A 84 -0.17 -17.02 -8.83
N ASP A 85 -0.36 -16.14 -9.80
CA ASP A 85 0.69 -15.22 -10.28
C ASP A 85 0.49 -13.79 -9.76
N GLN A 86 -0.76 -13.41 -9.50
CA GLN A 86 -1.12 -12.05 -9.07
C GLN A 86 -2.23 -12.07 -8.04
N LEU A 87 -2.18 -11.08 -7.17
CA LEU A 87 -3.21 -10.83 -6.19
C LEU A 87 -3.66 -9.35 -6.24
N LYS A 88 -4.97 -9.13 -6.10
CA LYS A 88 -5.55 -7.79 -5.94
C LYS A 88 -6.57 -7.81 -4.82
N LEU A 89 -6.73 -6.68 -4.17
CA LEU A 89 -7.79 -6.50 -3.18
C LEU A 89 -8.98 -5.75 -3.77
N GLY A 90 -10.17 -6.19 -3.40
CA GLY A 90 -11.39 -5.46 -3.68
C GLY A 90 -11.48 -4.18 -2.84
N PRO A 91 -12.37 -3.23 -3.23
CA PRO A 91 -12.41 -1.87 -2.69
C PRO A 91 -12.73 -1.79 -1.19
N ARG A 92 -13.29 -2.84 -0.60
CA ARG A 92 -13.61 -2.91 0.85
C ARG A 92 -12.60 -3.77 1.64
N GLY A 93 -11.55 -4.30 0.98
CA GLY A 93 -10.53 -5.12 1.65
C GLY A 93 -10.97 -6.52 2.10
N GLY A 94 -12.25 -6.86 1.96
CA GLY A 94 -12.81 -8.19 2.31
C GLY A 94 -12.84 -9.19 1.13
N THR A 95 -12.18 -8.87 0.02
CA THR A 95 -12.17 -9.73 -1.16
C THR A 95 -10.77 -9.74 -1.76
N LEU A 96 -10.26 -10.95 -2.05
CA LEU A 96 -9.07 -11.14 -2.89
C LEU A 96 -9.49 -11.55 -4.30
N ILE A 97 -8.81 -11.01 -5.28
CA ILE A 97 -8.89 -11.45 -6.67
C ILE A 97 -7.53 -12.05 -7.01
N LEU A 98 -7.50 -13.33 -7.29
CA LEU A 98 -6.30 -14.11 -7.59
C LEU A 98 -6.33 -14.51 -9.06
N THR A 99 -5.22 -14.31 -9.76
CA THR A 99 -5.10 -14.65 -11.17
C THR A 99 -4.04 -15.72 -11.36
N SER A 100 -4.35 -16.73 -12.16
CA SER A 100 -3.41 -17.77 -12.59
C SER A 100 -3.31 -17.80 -14.10
N VAL A 101 -2.14 -17.47 -14.63
CA VAL A 101 -1.84 -17.52 -16.06
C VAL A 101 -1.79 -18.97 -16.52
N LYS A 102 -1.11 -19.82 -15.75
CA LYS A 102 -0.96 -21.26 -16.08
C LYS A 102 -2.31 -21.97 -16.15
N ASN A 103 -3.17 -21.72 -15.16
CA ASN A 103 -4.48 -22.37 -15.06
C ASN A 103 -5.57 -21.64 -15.86
N LYS A 104 -5.26 -20.43 -16.39
CA LYS A 104 -6.20 -19.55 -17.10
C LYS A 104 -7.45 -19.25 -16.24
N THR A 105 -7.24 -18.98 -14.95
CA THR A 105 -8.32 -18.74 -13.99
C THR A 105 -8.19 -17.39 -13.30
N VAL A 106 -9.35 -16.84 -12.93
CA VAL A 106 -9.49 -15.76 -11.96
C VAL A 106 -10.36 -16.28 -10.83
N GLN A 107 -9.86 -16.26 -9.61
CA GLN A 107 -10.58 -16.65 -8.42
C GLN A 107 -10.95 -15.42 -7.60
N ILE A 108 -12.15 -15.41 -7.07
CA ILE A 108 -12.63 -14.37 -6.16
C ILE A 108 -12.82 -15.03 -4.80
N VAL A 109 -12.03 -14.63 -3.83
CA VAL A 109 -11.99 -15.19 -2.47
C VAL A 109 -12.51 -14.15 -1.49
N THR A 110 -13.47 -14.51 -0.65
CA THR A 110 -13.95 -13.65 0.44
C THR A 110 -13.07 -13.86 1.68
N LEU A 111 -12.73 -12.78 2.35
CA LEU A 111 -11.96 -12.77 3.58
C LEU A 111 -12.83 -12.28 4.74
N ASP A 112 -13.00 -13.14 5.74
CA ASP A 112 -13.64 -12.79 7.00
C ASP A 112 -12.59 -12.82 8.12
N PHE A 113 -12.31 -11.66 8.69
CA PHE A 113 -11.36 -11.52 9.80
C PHE A 113 -12.05 -11.80 11.13
N ILE A 114 -11.92 -13.04 11.62
CA ILE A 114 -12.49 -13.46 12.90
C ILE A 114 -11.62 -12.88 14.03
N GLN A 115 -12.19 -12.00 14.84
CA GLN A 115 -11.56 -11.51 16.07
C GLN A 115 -11.96 -12.41 17.24
N LYS A 116 -10.97 -12.97 17.93
CA LYS A 116 -11.22 -13.65 19.21
C LYS A 116 -11.34 -12.59 20.30
N ILE A 117 -12.55 -12.44 20.80
CA ILE A 117 -12.83 -11.54 21.92
C ILE A 117 -12.58 -12.31 23.21
N ASN A 118 -11.70 -11.81 24.07
CA ASN A 118 -11.52 -12.37 25.40
C ASN A 118 -12.58 -11.75 26.33
N VAL A 119 -13.54 -12.57 26.71
CA VAL A 119 -14.60 -12.19 27.66
C VAL A 119 -14.31 -12.65 29.09
N SER A 120 -13.11 -13.17 29.37
CA SER A 120 -12.71 -13.65 30.68
C SER A 120 -12.71 -12.50 31.69
N GLY A 121 -13.46 -12.64 32.77
CA GLY A 121 -13.61 -11.61 33.80
C GLY A 121 -14.63 -10.52 33.47
N ALA A 122 -15.27 -10.54 32.30
CA ALA A 122 -16.39 -9.64 32.02
C ALA A 122 -17.65 -10.10 32.77
N PRO A 123 -18.47 -9.16 33.29
CA PRO A 123 -19.76 -9.52 33.87
C PRO A 123 -20.64 -10.19 32.79
N PHE A 124 -21.25 -11.31 33.13
CA PHE A 124 -22.13 -12.02 32.23
C PHE A 124 -23.50 -12.31 32.88
N LYS A 125 -24.52 -12.52 32.03
CA LYS A 125 -25.85 -12.93 32.44
C LYS A 125 -26.26 -14.16 31.64
N GLY A 126 -26.59 -15.26 32.32
CA GLY A 126 -27.01 -16.51 31.72
C GLY A 126 -26.19 -17.69 32.19
N ALA A 127 -26.29 -18.82 31.48
CA ALA A 127 -25.55 -20.03 31.78
C ALA A 127 -24.11 -19.92 31.28
N GLU A 128 -23.13 -20.34 32.07
CA GLU A 128 -21.69 -20.30 31.70
C GLU A 128 -21.37 -21.18 30.48
N ASN A 129 -22.14 -22.20 30.22
CA ASN A 129 -21.96 -23.13 29.11
C ASN A 129 -23.00 -22.95 27.99
N ALA A 130 -23.51 -21.74 27.82
CA ALA A 130 -24.44 -21.41 26.75
C ALA A 130 -23.82 -21.67 25.38
N ALA A 131 -24.57 -22.29 24.46
CA ALA A 131 -24.11 -22.58 23.11
C ALA A 131 -23.89 -21.31 22.25
N VAL A 132 -24.50 -20.19 22.62
CA VAL A 132 -24.36 -18.88 21.96
C VAL A 132 -24.09 -17.84 23.02
N VAL A 133 -23.06 -17.02 22.78
CA VAL A 133 -22.69 -15.89 23.62
C VAL A 133 -22.80 -14.61 22.81
N ILE A 134 -23.48 -13.62 23.34
CA ILE A 134 -23.58 -12.26 22.76
C ILE A 134 -22.72 -11.35 23.62
N ALA A 135 -21.66 -10.78 23.04
CA ALA A 135 -20.86 -9.76 23.68
C ALA A 135 -21.42 -8.38 23.32
N VAL A 136 -21.74 -7.58 24.32
CA VAL A 136 -22.18 -6.19 24.17
C VAL A 136 -21.07 -5.29 24.67
N PHE A 137 -20.63 -4.38 23.80
CA PHE A 137 -19.67 -3.33 24.16
C PHE A 137 -20.47 -2.04 24.35
N ASP A 138 -20.52 -1.55 25.56
CA ASP A 138 -21.18 -0.30 25.90
C ASP A 138 -20.14 0.71 26.40
N ASP A 139 -20.15 1.90 25.83
CA ASP A 139 -19.25 2.99 26.23
C ASP A 139 -20.05 3.90 27.18
N PHE A 140 -19.82 3.74 28.46
CA PHE A 140 -20.39 4.60 29.48
C PHE A 140 -19.64 5.94 29.49
N GLN A 141 -20.15 6.92 28.78
CA GLN A 141 -19.73 8.32 28.89
C GLN A 141 -20.41 9.02 30.04
#